data_5b35c5b3f7088ff4ac31e4056379ee13
#
_entry.id   5b35c5b3f7088ff4ac31e4056379ee13
#
_cell.length_a   1.000
_cell.length_b   1.000
_cell.length_c   1.000
_cell.angle_alpha   90.00
_cell.angle_beta   90.00
_cell.angle_gamma   90.00
#
_symmetry.space_group_name_H-M   'P 1'
#
loop_
_entity.id
_entity.type
_entity.pdbx_description
1 polymer ?
#
loop_
_entity_poly.entity_id
_entity_poly.type
_entity_poly.pdbx_seq_one_letter_code
_entity_poly.pdbx_strand_id
1 'polypeptide(L)'
;MRQRDIFWFWLPLFASWMLMTAEGPVISAAINRLPDEVIMLAAQGIVMGLAVMIESPIINILATSTALSKDWPTFRLIRRFTLHLALLLTVITALVSFTPLFDVIVGRWLGVAPEIARWVRPGLQIMLLWSAAIAWRRFLQGVMIRFNQTRNVAWGSVVRLIFSGGTVMALALLTDWPGIIIAATALMAGVIAEAGYATWAVRPQLRRELAPTNPPANGPVLTYRDLFWFHLPLALTSVLVLMLQPLVTSSLARLDNPTLNLAAWPLVFQVSLMIRAPGFALPEVVIALTNGVDNRRNLQRFTYTVALTITVIMAVFVLTPLSEFYLTQVQDAAPEVAGLAKTGLLFLLPLPGMTVLVAWLRGSLIAHKFTRTVNEGMFINLGVTAASLFLLGSLRWPGLIAAATALNLAIFIELLYLLWRVQQKLAFSFPWLNFVKARPTM
;
A
#
# COMPACT_ATOMS: atom_id res chain seq x y z
N MET A 1 -26.21 8.83 13.29
CA MET A 1 -25.10 8.12 13.94
C MET A 1 -24.28 9.09 14.79
N ARG A 2 -23.85 8.69 15.98
CA ARG A 2 -22.95 9.48 16.84
C ARG A 2 -21.48 9.26 16.42
N GLN A 3 -20.58 10.19 16.76
CA GLN A 3 -19.12 10.07 16.49
C GLN A 3 -18.55 8.75 17.06
N ARG A 4 -19.05 8.33 18.23
CA ARG A 4 -18.66 7.08 18.89
C ARG A 4 -18.96 5.85 18.03
N ASP A 5 -20.09 5.84 17.34
CA ASP A 5 -20.48 4.69 16.49
C ASP A 5 -19.58 4.57 15.27
N ILE A 6 -19.22 5.74 14.67
CA ILE A 6 -18.27 5.79 13.55
C ILE A 6 -16.88 5.32 14.01
N PHE A 7 -16.43 5.75 15.19
CA PHE A 7 -15.15 5.33 15.76
C PHE A 7 -15.07 3.81 15.97
N TRP A 8 -16.08 3.18 16.58
CA TRP A 8 -16.08 1.74 16.80
C TRP A 8 -16.21 0.92 15.52
N PHE A 9 -16.81 1.47 14.47
CA PHE A 9 -16.83 0.83 13.16
C PHE A 9 -15.46 0.96 12.45
N TRP A 10 -14.80 2.11 12.57
CA TRP A 10 -13.50 2.39 11.96
C TRP A 10 -12.34 1.66 12.65
N LEU A 11 -12.36 1.51 13.98
CA LEU A 11 -11.24 1.00 14.77
C LEU A 11 -10.72 -0.39 14.35
N PRO A 12 -11.55 -1.40 14.07
CA PRO A 12 -11.06 -2.70 13.59
C PRO A 12 -10.37 -2.62 12.22
N LEU A 13 -10.87 -1.78 11.32
CA LEU A 13 -10.28 -1.57 10.00
C LEU A 13 -8.91 -0.87 10.12
N PHE A 14 -8.83 0.16 10.95
CA PHE A 14 -7.57 0.81 11.28
C PHE A 14 -6.57 -0.16 11.91
N ALA A 15 -6.97 -0.98 12.88
CA ALA A 15 -6.10 -1.97 13.50
C ALA A 15 -5.54 -2.98 12.48
N SER A 16 -6.35 -3.41 11.52
CA SER A 16 -5.90 -4.29 10.43
C SER A 16 -4.82 -3.62 9.56
N TRP A 17 -5.02 -2.35 9.18
CA TRP A 17 -4.01 -1.59 8.43
C TRP A 17 -2.74 -1.36 9.24
N MET A 18 -2.85 -1.07 10.53
CA MET A 18 -1.69 -0.89 11.43
C MET A 18 -0.84 -2.16 11.50
N LEU A 19 -1.47 -3.33 11.68
CA LEU A 19 -0.76 -4.62 11.68
C LEU A 19 -0.03 -4.88 10.37
N MET A 20 -0.65 -4.57 9.22
CA MET A 20 0.00 -4.73 7.92
C MET A 20 1.22 -3.81 7.74
N THR A 21 1.16 -2.59 8.25
CA THR A 21 2.25 -1.61 8.09
C THR A 21 3.38 -1.83 9.09
N ALA A 22 3.17 -2.55 10.19
CA ALA A 22 4.17 -2.83 11.22
C ALA A 22 5.27 -3.81 10.78
N GLU A 23 5.01 -4.64 9.77
CA GLU A 23 5.98 -5.64 9.28
C GLU A 23 7.25 -4.98 8.73
N GLY A 24 7.10 -3.90 7.96
CA GLY A 24 8.24 -3.17 7.38
C GLY A 24 9.26 -2.70 8.43
N PRO A 25 8.86 -1.93 9.46
CA PRO A 25 9.74 -1.51 10.55
C PRO A 25 10.45 -2.66 11.27
N VAL A 26 9.77 -3.79 11.48
CA VAL A 26 10.39 -4.98 12.12
C VAL A 26 11.52 -5.53 11.25
N ILE A 27 11.29 -5.67 9.95
CA ILE A 27 12.29 -6.16 9.00
C ILE A 27 13.49 -5.17 8.91
N SER A 28 13.20 -3.87 8.77
CA SER A 28 14.26 -2.85 8.66
C SER A 28 15.13 -2.77 9.92
N ALA A 29 14.51 -2.85 11.09
CA ALA A 29 15.23 -2.87 12.36
C ALA A 29 16.17 -4.09 12.50
N ALA A 30 15.79 -5.23 11.94
CA ALA A 30 16.65 -6.40 11.88
C ALA A 30 17.82 -6.20 10.92
N ILE A 31 17.57 -5.68 9.71
CA ILE A 31 18.62 -5.43 8.71
C ILE A 31 19.66 -4.44 9.24
N ASN A 32 19.23 -3.37 9.90
CA ASN A 32 20.13 -2.35 10.45
C ASN A 32 21.09 -2.87 11.53
N ARG A 33 20.86 -4.06 12.08
CA ARG A 33 21.74 -4.75 13.06
C ARG A 33 22.66 -5.77 12.42
N LEU A 34 22.65 -5.87 11.11
CA LEU A 34 23.45 -6.84 10.35
C LEU A 34 24.55 -6.12 9.55
N PRO A 35 25.60 -6.83 9.14
CA PRO A 35 26.66 -6.24 8.31
C PRO A 35 26.13 -5.59 7.02
N ASP A 36 26.83 -4.54 6.57
CA ASP A 36 26.50 -3.77 5.34
C ASP A 36 25.08 -3.19 5.35
N GLU A 37 24.57 -2.74 6.51
CA GLU A 37 23.19 -2.33 6.75
C GLU A 37 22.68 -1.31 5.72
N VAL A 38 23.49 -0.35 5.31
CA VAL A 38 23.10 0.70 4.35
C VAL A 38 22.80 0.11 2.96
N ILE A 39 23.69 -0.79 2.49
CA ILE A 39 23.51 -1.46 1.18
C ILE A 39 22.34 -2.43 1.24
N MET A 40 22.22 -3.19 2.34
CA MET A 40 21.14 -4.18 2.52
C MET A 40 19.77 -3.51 2.62
N LEU A 41 19.67 -2.38 3.33
CA LEU A 41 18.43 -1.62 3.46
C LEU A 41 18.03 -0.97 2.12
N ALA A 42 19.01 -0.42 1.37
CA ALA A 42 18.78 0.09 0.02
C ALA A 42 18.27 -1.02 -0.92
N ALA A 43 18.93 -2.19 -0.89
CA ALA A 43 18.52 -3.35 -1.68
C ALA A 43 17.10 -3.81 -1.32
N GLN A 44 16.74 -3.85 -0.03
CA GLN A 44 15.39 -4.20 0.41
C GLN A 44 14.34 -3.23 -0.11
N GLY A 45 14.60 -1.93 -0.06
CA GLY A 45 13.68 -0.92 -0.60
C GLY A 45 13.36 -1.15 -2.08
N ILE A 46 14.39 -1.49 -2.87
CA ILE A 46 14.25 -1.77 -4.31
C ILE A 46 13.50 -3.10 -4.54
N VAL A 47 13.87 -4.16 -3.82
CA VAL A 47 13.20 -5.47 -3.90
C VAL A 47 11.73 -5.34 -3.60
N MET A 48 11.37 -4.64 -2.50
CA MET A 48 9.97 -4.41 -2.14
C MET A 48 9.24 -3.55 -3.16
N GLY A 49 9.87 -2.48 -3.66
CA GLY A 49 9.29 -1.62 -4.69
C GLY A 49 8.94 -2.40 -5.96
N LEU A 50 9.84 -3.25 -6.43
CA LEU A 50 9.62 -4.10 -7.60
C LEU A 50 8.59 -5.21 -7.34
N ALA A 51 8.68 -5.90 -6.20
CA ALA A 51 7.75 -6.96 -5.84
C ALA A 51 6.31 -6.44 -5.75
N VAL A 52 6.09 -5.31 -5.07
CA VAL A 52 4.78 -4.65 -4.94
C VAL A 52 4.27 -4.13 -6.28
N MET A 53 5.14 -3.63 -7.16
CA MET A 53 4.75 -3.23 -8.51
C MET A 53 4.31 -4.43 -9.35
N ILE A 54 5.08 -5.53 -9.34
CA ILE A 54 4.72 -6.75 -10.08
C ILE A 54 3.41 -7.34 -9.56
N GLU A 55 3.18 -7.36 -8.24
CA GLU A 55 1.95 -7.88 -7.64
C GLU A 55 0.73 -6.98 -7.84
N SER A 56 0.91 -5.74 -8.27
CA SER A 56 -0.16 -4.74 -8.33
C SER A 56 -1.46 -5.22 -9.02
N PRO A 57 -1.43 -6.01 -10.12
CA PRO A 57 -2.65 -6.49 -10.75
C PRO A 57 -3.51 -7.39 -9.85
N ILE A 58 -2.90 -8.09 -8.88
CA ILE A 58 -3.63 -9.03 -8.02
C ILE A 58 -4.15 -8.41 -6.73
N ILE A 59 -3.78 -7.18 -6.40
CA ILE A 59 -4.22 -6.54 -5.16
C ILE A 59 -5.74 -6.48 -5.06
N ASN A 60 -6.42 -6.19 -6.16
CA ASN A 60 -7.86 -6.09 -6.23
C ASN A 60 -8.58 -7.44 -6.47
N ILE A 61 -7.87 -8.58 -6.49
CA ILE A 61 -8.50 -9.92 -6.50
C ILE A 61 -9.40 -10.12 -5.27
N LEU A 62 -9.04 -9.51 -4.14
CA LEU A 62 -9.88 -9.50 -2.95
C LEU A 62 -11.27 -8.91 -3.25
N ALA A 63 -11.33 -7.73 -3.84
CA ALA A 63 -12.60 -7.08 -4.20
C ALA A 63 -13.37 -7.89 -5.25
N THR A 64 -12.69 -8.42 -6.27
CA THR A 64 -13.26 -9.28 -7.30
C THR A 64 -13.86 -10.54 -6.71
N SER A 65 -13.13 -11.22 -5.82
CA SER A 65 -13.58 -12.42 -5.14
C SER A 65 -14.77 -12.13 -4.21
N THR A 66 -14.72 -11.04 -3.44
CA THR A 66 -15.82 -10.62 -2.57
C THR A 66 -17.09 -10.35 -3.37
N ALA A 67 -16.99 -9.69 -4.52
CA ALA A 67 -18.14 -9.35 -5.35
C ALA A 67 -18.76 -10.56 -6.06
N LEU A 68 -17.94 -11.47 -6.56
CA LEU A 68 -18.35 -12.46 -7.56
C LEU A 68 -18.39 -13.91 -7.06
N SER A 69 -17.80 -14.28 -5.89
CA SER A 69 -17.84 -15.66 -5.36
C SER A 69 -19.20 -16.00 -4.75
N LYS A 70 -20.24 -16.18 -5.58
CA LYS A 70 -21.63 -16.37 -5.13
C LYS A 70 -21.99 -17.85 -4.90
N ASP A 71 -21.42 -18.74 -5.70
CA ASP A 71 -21.70 -20.16 -5.75
C ASP A 71 -20.46 -20.96 -6.14
N TRP A 72 -20.56 -22.29 -6.20
CA TRP A 72 -19.45 -23.16 -6.57
C TRP A 72 -18.92 -22.93 -7.98
N PRO A 73 -19.74 -22.76 -9.04
CA PRO A 73 -19.26 -22.43 -10.38
C PRO A 73 -18.45 -21.15 -10.43
N THR A 74 -18.93 -20.05 -9.85
CA THR A 74 -18.22 -18.77 -9.82
C THR A 74 -16.95 -18.83 -8.98
N PHE A 75 -16.97 -19.50 -7.82
CA PHE A 75 -15.78 -19.76 -7.03
C PHE A 75 -14.69 -20.49 -7.84
N ARG A 76 -15.05 -21.56 -8.56
CA ARG A 76 -14.10 -22.30 -9.40
C ARG A 76 -13.53 -21.43 -10.52
N LEU A 77 -14.36 -20.61 -11.12
CA LEU A 77 -13.94 -19.70 -12.20
C LEU A 77 -12.93 -18.66 -11.69
N ILE A 78 -13.24 -18.00 -10.56
CA ILE A 78 -12.34 -16.99 -9.96
C ILE A 78 -11.05 -17.65 -9.47
N ARG A 79 -11.12 -18.86 -8.89
CA ARG A 79 -9.93 -19.64 -8.52
C ARG A 79 -9.02 -19.88 -9.71
N ARG A 80 -9.59 -20.34 -10.84
CA ARG A 80 -8.83 -20.57 -12.08
C ARG A 80 -8.20 -19.28 -12.60
N PHE A 81 -8.95 -18.20 -12.63
CA PHE A 81 -8.47 -16.88 -13.04
C PHE A 81 -7.31 -16.40 -12.13
N THR A 82 -7.47 -16.52 -10.81
CA THR A 82 -6.44 -16.18 -9.84
C THR A 82 -5.16 -16.97 -10.03
N LEU A 83 -5.26 -18.27 -10.28
CA LEU A 83 -4.10 -19.14 -10.55
C LEU A 83 -3.39 -18.78 -11.87
N HIS A 84 -4.14 -18.46 -12.94
CA HIS A 84 -3.54 -18.00 -14.20
C HIS A 84 -2.80 -16.66 -14.01
N LEU A 85 -3.42 -15.72 -13.29
CA LEU A 85 -2.80 -14.43 -13.02
C LEU A 85 -1.57 -14.59 -12.10
N ALA A 86 -1.66 -15.43 -11.07
CA ALA A 86 -0.53 -15.78 -10.21
C ALA A 86 0.64 -16.37 -11.00
N LEU A 87 0.36 -17.32 -11.89
CA LEU A 87 1.38 -17.93 -12.77
C LEU A 87 2.02 -16.87 -13.67
N LEU A 88 1.21 -16.02 -14.31
CA LEU A 88 1.71 -14.95 -15.18
C LEU A 88 2.69 -14.03 -14.42
N LEU A 89 2.32 -13.59 -13.22
CA LEU A 89 3.17 -12.70 -12.42
C LEU A 89 4.42 -13.42 -11.87
N THR A 90 4.31 -14.70 -11.54
CA THR A 90 5.49 -15.50 -11.18
C THR A 90 6.46 -15.64 -12.36
N VAL A 91 5.94 -15.86 -13.58
CA VAL A 91 6.77 -15.89 -14.80
C VAL A 91 7.42 -14.52 -15.04
N ILE A 92 6.68 -13.42 -14.86
CA ILE A 92 7.26 -12.06 -14.97
C ILE A 92 8.39 -11.87 -13.92
N THR A 93 8.17 -12.25 -12.66
CA THR A 93 9.21 -12.20 -11.62
C THR A 93 10.42 -13.06 -11.98
N ALA A 94 10.19 -14.28 -12.52
CA ALA A 94 11.27 -15.14 -12.97
C ALA A 94 12.06 -14.51 -14.13
N LEU A 95 11.38 -13.96 -15.14
CA LEU A 95 12.03 -13.27 -16.24
C LEU A 95 12.84 -12.09 -15.77
N VAL A 96 12.30 -11.28 -14.84
CA VAL A 96 13.04 -10.14 -14.29
C VAL A 96 14.25 -10.59 -13.47
N SER A 97 14.12 -11.62 -12.62
CA SER A 97 15.18 -11.96 -11.65
C SER A 97 16.24 -12.92 -12.20
N PHE A 98 15.93 -13.76 -13.20
CA PHE A 98 16.85 -14.79 -13.72
C PHE A 98 17.42 -14.48 -15.11
N THR A 99 16.97 -13.44 -15.80
CA THR A 99 17.46 -13.09 -17.15
C THR A 99 18.20 -11.75 -17.16
N PRO A 100 18.85 -11.37 -18.27
CA PRO A 100 19.44 -10.05 -18.44
C PRO A 100 18.46 -8.88 -18.37
N LEU A 101 17.14 -9.15 -18.38
CA LEU A 101 16.10 -8.14 -18.18
C LEU A 101 16.25 -7.42 -16.83
N PHE A 102 16.82 -8.09 -15.83
CA PHE A 102 17.19 -7.48 -14.55
C PHE A 102 18.10 -6.26 -14.75
N ASP A 103 19.16 -6.40 -15.55
CA ASP A 103 20.14 -5.35 -15.73
C ASP A 103 19.55 -4.15 -16.49
N VAL A 104 18.58 -4.41 -17.37
CA VAL A 104 17.80 -3.36 -18.05
C VAL A 104 16.91 -2.62 -17.07
N ILE A 105 16.15 -3.36 -16.25
CA ILE A 105 15.17 -2.76 -15.32
C ILE A 105 15.89 -2.08 -14.16
N VAL A 106 16.75 -2.81 -13.44
CA VAL A 106 17.40 -2.30 -12.21
C VAL A 106 18.57 -1.38 -12.53
N GLY A 107 19.42 -1.76 -13.49
CA GLY A 107 20.60 -0.98 -13.85
C GLY A 107 20.26 0.26 -14.69
N ARG A 108 19.57 0.09 -15.83
CA ARG A 108 19.34 1.18 -16.76
C ARG A 108 18.11 2.04 -16.41
N TRP A 109 16.95 1.41 -16.17
CA TRP A 109 15.71 2.16 -15.93
C TRP A 109 15.65 2.75 -14.52
N LEU A 110 15.93 1.95 -13.49
CA LEU A 110 15.98 2.45 -12.11
C LEU A 110 17.26 3.23 -11.81
N GLY A 111 18.37 2.96 -12.52
CA GLY A 111 19.65 3.64 -12.32
C GLY A 111 20.37 3.22 -11.02
N VAL A 112 20.12 2.00 -10.54
CA VAL A 112 20.69 1.49 -9.30
C VAL A 112 22.17 1.15 -9.49
N ALA A 113 23.01 1.57 -8.55
CA ALA A 113 24.44 1.27 -8.55
C ALA A 113 24.72 -0.23 -8.49
N PRO A 114 25.75 -0.74 -9.18
CA PRO A 114 26.06 -2.18 -9.25
C PRO A 114 26.25 -2.84 -7.87
N GLU A 115 26.79 -2.11 -6.91
CA GLU A 115 27.01 -2.58 -5.52
C GLU A 115 25.72 -2.92 -4.79
N ILE A 116 24.63 -2.21 -5.09
CA ILE A 116 23.30 -2.50 -4.54
C ILE A 116 22.60 -3.54 -5.41
N ALA A 117 22.66 -3.39 -6.75
CA ALA A 117 21.98 -4.26 -7.71
C ALA A 117 22.35 -5.74 -7.53
N ARG A 118 23.62 -6.05 -7.20
CA ARG A 118 24.08 -7.43 -6.92
C ARG A 118 23.28 -8.11 -5.79
N TRP A 119 22.76 -7.34 -4.83
CA TRP A 119 21.96 -7.83 -3.72
C TRP A 119 20.46 -7.83 -3.99
N VAL A 120 19.99 -6.96 -4.88
CA VAL A 120 18.57 -6.92 -5.31
C VAL A 120 18.19 -8.21 -6.03
N ARG A 121 19.06 -8.74 -6.89
CA ARG A 121 18.80 -9.94 -7.68
C ARG A 121 18.46 -11.16 -6.82
N PRO A 122 19.29 -11.61 -5.86
CA PRO A 122 18.96 -12.74 -4.99
C PRO A 122 17.73 -12.47 -4.11
N GLY A 123 17.51 -11.23 -3.66
CA GLY A 123 16.28 -10.87 -2.94
C GLY A 123 15.02 -11.14 -3.77
N LEU A 124 14.99 -10.73 -5.05
CA LEU A 124 13.88 -11.00 -5.95
C LEU A 124 13.72 -12.49 -6.28
N GLN A 125 14.83 -13.23 -6.39
CA GLN A 125 14.80 -14.69 -6.62
C GLN A 125 14.15 -15.42 -5.45
N ILE A 126 14.45 -15.06 -4.20
CA ILE A 126 13.79 -15.60 -3.01
C ILE A 126 12.30 -15.28 -3.03
N MET A 127 11.94 -14.06 -3.46
CA MET A 127 10.55 -13.60 -3.56
C MET A 127 9.83 -14.07 -4.83
N LEU A 128 10.34 -15.07 -5.56
CA LEU A 128 9.74 -15.59 -6.81
C LEU A 128 8.25 -15.92 -6.68
N LEU A 129 7.84 -16.58 -5.60
CA LEU A 129 6.47 -16.99 -5.34
C LEU A 129 5.64 -15.94 -4.58
N TRP A 130 6.19 -14.76 -4.33
CA TRP A 130 5.53 -13.68 -3.60
C TRP A 130 4.16 -13.33 -4.18
N SER A 131 4.11 -13.00 -5.46
CA SER A 131 2.85 -12.66 -6.13
C SER A 131 1.85 -13.81 -6.12
N ALA A 132 2.30 -15.06 -6.26
CA ALA A 132 1.43 -16.24 -6.22
C ALA A 132 0.79 -16.43 -4.83
N ALA A 133 1.59 -16.32 -3.77
CA ALA A 133 1.11 -16.44 -2.39
C ALA A 133 0.13 -15.30 -2.03
N ILE A 134 0.43 -14.07 -2.45
CA ILE A 134 -0.46 -12.90 -2.28
C ILE A 134 -1.77 -13.10 -3.06
N ALA A 135 -1.72 -13.54 -4.32
CA ALA A 135 -2.91 -13.79 -5.14
C ALA A 135 -3.84 -14.80 -4.46
N TRP A 136 -3.27 -15.91 -4.03
CA TRP A 136 -4.02 -16.97 -3.36
C TRP A 136 -4.66 -16.50 -2.07
N ARG A 137 -3.88 -15.84 -1.21
CA ARG A 137 -4.37 -15.26 0.03
C ARG A 137 -5.53 -14.27 -0.21
N ARG A 138 -5.33 -13.29 -1.12
CA ARG A 138 -6.33 -12.26 -1.46
C ARG A 138 -7.62 -12.85 -1.99
N PHE A 139 -7.54 -13.87 -2.81
CA PHE A 139 -8.69 -14.60 -3.31
C PHE A 139 -9.52 -15.20 -2.16
N LEU A 140 -8.86 -15.94 -1.25
CA LEU A 140 -9.54 -16.60 -0.13
C LEU A 140 -10.06 -15.59 0.90
N GLN A 141 -9.33 -14.51 1.15
CA GLN A 141 -9.81 -13.41 1.99
C GLN A 141 -11.08 -12.77 1.42
N GLY A 142 -11.16 -12.58 0.10
CA GLY A 142 -12.37 -12.09 -0.56
C GLY A 142 -13.56 -13.02 -0.36
N VAL A 143 -13.38 -14.34 -0.42
CA VAL A 143 -14.41 -15.33 -0.09
C VAL A 143 -14.84 -15.19 1.37
N MET A 144 -13.89 -15.13 2.30
CA MET A 144 -14.19 -14.97 3.74
C MET A 144 -14.97 -13.68 4.04
N ILE A 145 -14.59 -12.56 3.42
CA ILE A 145 -15.28 -11.27 3.56
C ILE A 145 -16.72 -11.38 3.05
N ARG A 146 -16.93 -12.01 1.89
CA ARG A 146 -18.27 -12.21 1.32
C ARG A 146 -19.22 -12.90 2.30
N PHE A 147 -18.73 -13.88 3.05
CA PHE A 147 -19.50 -14.65 4.02
C PHE A 147 -19.32 -14.15 5.47
N ASN A 148 -19.03 -12.85 5.64
CA ASN A 148 -18.93 -12.16 6.94
C ASN A 148 -17.88 -12.73 7.91
N GLN A 149 -16.81 -13.34 7.39
CA GLN A 149 -15.71 -13.90 8.19
C GLN A 149 -14.49 -12.96 8.25
N THR A 150 -14.72 -11.67 8.40
CA THR A 150 -13.67 -10.63 8.44
C THR A 150 -12.68 -10.82 9.59
N ARG A 151 -13.12 -11.41 10.71
CA ARG A 151 -12.25 -11.75 11.85
C ARG A 151 -11.13 -12.71 11.45
N ASN A 152 -11.41 -13.69 10.60
CA ASN A 152 -10.40 -14.63 10.11
C ASN A 152 -9.37 -13.93 9.20
N VAL A 153 -9.78 -12.90 8.46
CA VAL A 153 -8.86 -12.08 7.66
C VAL A 153 -7.87 -11.36 8.57
N ALA A 154 -8.33 -10.74 9.66
CA ALA A 154 -7.48 -10.07 10.63
C ALA A 154 -6.47 -11.04 11.30
N TRP A 155 -6.93 -12.24 11.72
CA TRP A 155 -6.03 -13.27 12.24
C TRP A 155 -4.96 -13.71 11.24
N GLY A 156 -5.26 -13.74 9.93
CA GLY A 156 -4.28 -13.98 8.89
C GLY A 156 -3.12 -12.99 8.94
N SER A 157 -3.41 -11.70 9.14
CA SER A 157 -2.37 -10.67 9.27
C SER A 157 -1.52 -10.84 10.53
N VAL A 158 -2.13 -11.29 11.65
CA VAL A 158 -1.38 -11.62 12.87
C VAL A 158 -0.43 -12.80 12.63
N VAL A 159 -0.91 -13.87 11.99
CA VAL A 159 -0.07 -15.03 11.61
C VAL A 159 1.10 -14.58 10.75
N ARG A 160 0.86 -13.75 9.75
CA ARG A 160 1.92 -13.19 8.89
C ARG A 160 2.99 -12.48 9.70
N LEU A 161 2.58 -11.55 10.58
CA LEU A 161 3.52 -10.77 11.39
C LEU A 161 4.34 -11.63 12.34
N ILE A 162 3.73 -12.67 12.95
CA ILE A 162 4.43 -13.62 13.82
C ILE A 162 5.46 -14.42 13.03
N PHE A 163 5.09 -14.92 11.85
CA PHE A 163 6.01 -15.72 11.04
C PHE A 163 7.12 -14.88 10.40
N SER A 164 6.82 -13.68 9.88
CA SER A 164 7.86 -12.82 9.33
C SER A 164 8.80 -12.30 10.43
N GLY A 165 8.24 -11.80 11.55
CA GLY A 165 9.03 -11.34 12.69
C GLY A 165 9.84 -12.46 13.35
N GLY A 166 9.24 -13.63 13.56
CA GLY A 166 9.93 -14.80 14.11
C GLY A 166 11.04 -15.32 13.20
N THR A 167 10.78 -15.38 11.88
CA THR A 167 11.80 -15.83 10.91
C THR A 167 12.95 -14.84 10.80
N VAL A 168 12.69 -13.53 10.74
CA VAL A 168 13.78 -12.54 10.69
C VAL A 168 14.65 -12.61 11.94
N MET A 169 14.04 -12.72 13.12
CA MET A 169 14.78 -12.83 14.37
C MET A 169 15.58 -14.14 14.45
N ALA A 170 14.97 -15.26 14.12
CA ALA A 170 15.65 -16.56 14.13
C ALA A 170 16.85 -16.59 13.19
N LEU A 171 16.69 -16.12 11.94
CA LEU A 171 17.78 -16.12 10.97
C LEU A 171 18.87 -15.12 11.32
N ALA A 172 18.53 -13.94 11.85
CA ALA A 172 19.52 -12.95 12.29
C ALA A 172 20.35 -13.43 13.48
N LEU A 173 19.79 -14.29 14.34
CA LEU A 173 20.51 -14.84 15.50
C LEU A 173 21.26 -16.14 15.20
N LEU A 174 20.81 -16.93 14.23
CA LEU A 174 21.31 -18.29 13.98
C LEU A 174 22.18 -18.40 12.72
N THR A 175 22.26 -17.35 11.90
CA THR A 175 22.98 -17.40 10.62
C THR A 175 23.75 -16.10 10.36
N ASP A 176 24.81 -16.20 9.59
CA ASP A 176 25.59 -15.05 9.09
C ASP A 176 25.16 -14.65 7.69
N TRP A 177 23.88 -14.85 7.36
CA TRP A 177 23.36 -14.50 6.03
C TRP A 177 23.27 -12.98 5.83
N PRO A 178 23.46 -12.50 4.60
CA PRO A 178 23.26 -11.08 4.28
C PRO A 178 21.86 -10.61 4.62
N GLY A 179 21.74 -9.39 5.11
CA GLY A 179 20.47 -8.82 5.61
C GLY A 179 19.31 -8.91 4.63
N ILE A 180 19.56 -8.70 3.32
CA ILE A 180 18.50 -8.82 2.29
C ILE A 180 18.00 -10.26 2.12
N ILE A 181 18.87 -11.26 2.25
CA ILE A 181 18.48 -12.68 2.16
C ILE A 181 17.58 -13.05 3.34
N ILE A 182 17.97 -12.62 4.55
CA ILE A 182 17.17 -12.80 5.78
C ILE A 182 15.81 -12.12 5.60
N ALA A 183 15.77 -10.87 5.16
CA ALA A 183 14.56 -10.09 4.99
C ALA A 183 13.61 -10.71 3.96
N ALA A 184 14.12 -11.06 2.77
CA ALA A 184 13.32 -11.68 1.71
C ALA A 184 12.74 -13.04 2.15
N THR A 185 13.56 -13.85 2.85
CA THR A 185 13.12 -15.14 3.39
C THR A 185 12.05 -14.98 4.47
N ALA A 186 12.20 -14.01 5.37
CA ALA A 186 11.24 -13.72 6.42
C ALA A 186 9.90 -13.23 5.85
N LEU A 187 9.93 -12.33 4.89
CA LEU A 187 8.75 -11.84 4.18
C LEU A 187 8.01 -12.98 3.47
N MET A 188 8.75 -13.87 2.77
CA MET A 188 8.17 -15.04 2.11
C MET A 188 7.55 -16.00 3.11
N ALA A 189 8.22 -16.29 4.23
CA ALA A 189 7.69 -17.14 5.29
C ALA A 189 6.37 -16.58 5.84
N GLY A 190 6.31 -15.27 6.12
CA GLY A 190 5.10 -14.59 6.58
C GLY A 190 3.93 -14.72 5.60
N VAL A 191 4.16 -14.44 4.32
CA VAL A 191 3.09 -14.50 3.29
C VAL A 191 2.64 -15.94 3.04
N ILE A 192 3.55 -16.91 3.00
CA ILE A 192 3.22 -18.33 2.85
C ILE A 192 2.40 -18.82 4.06
N ALA A 193 2.80 -18.45 5.28
CA ALA A 193 2.06 -18.80 6.49
C ALA A 193 0.64 -18.21 6.48
N GLU A 194 0.49 -16.95 6.07
CA GLU A 194 -0.83 -16.31 5.93
C GLU A 194 -1.68 -16.99 4.85
N ALA A 195 -1.10 -17.35 3.70
CA ALA A 195 -1.79 -18.07 2.63
C ALA A 195 -2.24 -19.46 3.10
N GLY A 196 -1.39 -20.17 3.84
CA GLY A 196 -1.71 -21.43 4.49
C GLY A 196 -2.86 -21.30 5.50
N TYR A 197 -2.79 -20.30 6.37
CA TYR A 197 -3.85 -19.98 7.31
C TYR A 197 -5.17 -19.65 6.59
N ALA A 198 -5.16 -18.80 5.57
CA ALA A 198 -6.35 -18.47 4.78
C ALA A 198 -6.97 -19.72 4.14
N THR A 199 -6.13 -20.64 3.65
CA THR A 199 -6.58 -21.92 3.09
C THR A 199 -7.27 -22.81 4.12
N TRP A 200 -6.78 -22.80 5.34
CA TRP A 200 -7.40 -23.53 6.45
C TRP A 200 -8.70 -22.84 6.91
N ALA A 201 -8.65 -21.53 7.12
CA ALA A 201 -9.74 -20.73 7.68
C ALA A 201 -10.98 -20.64 6.76
N VAL A 202 -10.81 -20.75 5.44
CA VAL A 202 -11.91 -20.68 4.46
C VAL A 202 -12.70 -22.00 4.35
N ARG A 203 -12.18 -23.14 4.85
CA ARG A 203 -12.80 -24.47 4.68
C ARG A 203 -14.26 -24.56 5.15
N PRO A 204 -14.66 -23.98 6.30
CA PRO A 204 -16.06 -24.03 6.72
C PRO A 204 -17.02 -23.37 5.73
N GLN A 205 -16.62 -22.23 5.13
CA GLN A 205 -17.40 -21.50 4.14
C GLN A 205 -17.53 -22.29 2.83
N LEU A 206 -16.43 -22.92 2.39
CA LEU A 206 -16.46 -23.78 1.21
C LEU A 206 -17.41 -24.97 1.36
N ARG A 207 -17.48 -25.54 2.56
CA ARG A 207 -18.36 -26.70 2.85
C ARG A 207 -19.83 -26.31 3.03
N ARG A 208 -20.12 -25.12 3.58
CA ARG A 208 -21.49 -24.69 3.94
C ARG A 208 -22.11 -23.85 2.81
N GLU A 209 -21.40 -22.84 2.36
CA GLU A 209 -21.95 -21.82 1.46
C GLU A 209 -21.66 -22.12 -0.02
N LEU A 210 -20.47 -22.68 -0.31
CA LEU A 210 -19.98 -22.96 -1.65
C LEU A 210 -19.85 -24.47 -1.92
N ALA A 211 -20.68 -25.30 -1.27
CA ALA A 211 -20.65 -26.73 -1.57
C ALA A 211 -21.09 -27.00 -3.02
N PRO A 212 -20.46 -27.97 -3.71
CA PRO A 212 -20.88 -28.36 -5.08
C PRO A 212 -22.33 -28.80 -5.18
N THR A 213 -22.90 -29.22 -4.05
CA THR A 213 -24.30 -29.68 -3.93
C THR A 213 -25.31 -28.53 -3.78
N ASN A 214 -24.83 -27.33 -3.47
CA ASN A 214 -25.73 -26.18 -3.34
C ASN A 214 -26.22 -25.73 -4.72
N PRO A 215 -27.51 -25.29 -4.83
CA PRO A 215 -28.02 -24.77 -6.08
C PRO A 215 -27.22 -23.53 -6.51
N PRO A 216 -26.97 -23.37 -7.84
CA PRO A 216 -26.29 -22.17 -8.33
C PRO A 216 -27.12 -20.93 -8.05
N ALA A 217 -26.44 -19.82 -7.81
CA ALA A 217 -27.09 -18.54 -7.57
C ALA A 217 -27.89 -18.10 -8.81
N ASN A 218 -29.08 -17.55 -8.59
CA ASN A 218 -29.90 -16.98 -9.67
C ASN A 218 -29.15 -15.81 -10.35
N GLY A 219 -29.12 -15.82 -11.66
CA GLY A 219 -28.52 -14.74 -12.45
C GLY A 219 -27.78 -15.24 -13.71
N PRO A 220 -27.22 -14.34 -14.51
CA PRO A 220 -26.47 -14.71 -15.69
C PRO A 220 -25.19 -15.48 -15.28
N VAL A 221 -24.86 -16.49 -16.11
CA VAL A 221 -23.64 -17.30 -15.92
C VAL A 221 -22.42 -16.41 -16.17
N LEU A 222 -21.58 -16.28 -15.15
CA LEU A 222 -20.32 -15.54 -15.24
C LEU A 222 -19.34 -16.30 -16.16
N THR A 223 -18.89 -15.65 -17.23
CA THR A 223 -17.86 -16.19 -18.11
C THR A 223 -16.45 -15.72 -17.72
N TYR A 224 -15.42 -16.41 -18.22
CA TYR A 224 -14.03 -15.98 -17.99
C TYR A 224 -13.74 -14.61 -18.60
N ARG A 225 -14.37 -14.28 -19.73
CA ARG A 225 -14.27 -13.00 -20.41
C ARG A 225 -14.90 -11.88 -19.58
N ASP A 226 -16.07 -12.11 -18.99
CA ASP A 226 -16.72 -11.14 -18.11
C ASP A 226 -15.89 -10.87 -16.86
N LEU A 227 -15.32 -11.91 -16.28
CA LEU A 227 -14.43 -11.80 -15.13
C LEU A 227 -13.16 -11.00 -15.46
N PHE A 228 -12.55 -11.25 -16.64
CA PHE A 228 -11.38 -10.50 -17.10
C PHE A 228 -11.71 -9.00 -17.27
N TRP A 229 -12.78 -8.67 -17.96
CA TRP A 229 -13.18 -7.27 -18.18
C TRP A 229 -13.66 -6.58 -16.90
N PHE A 230 -14.18 -7.32 -15.94
CA PHE A 230 -14.50 -6.79 -14.60
C PHE A 230 -13.21 -6.46 -13.81
N HIS A 231 -12.23 -7.35 -13.85
CA HIS A 231 -11.00 -7.23 -13.07
C HIS A 231 -9.98 -6.24 -13.68
N LEU A 232 -9.91 -6.13 -15.00
CA LEU A 232 -8.91 -5.33 -15.72
C LEU A 232 -8.86 -3.84 -15.27
N PRO A 233 -9.97 -3.11 -15.15
CA PRO A 233 -9.93 -1.73 -14.67
C PRO A 233 -9.40 -1.61 -13.23
N LEU A 234 -9.74 -2.58 -12.38
CA LEU A 234 -9.26 -2.64 -11.00
C LEU A 234 -7.75 -2.91 -10.94
N ALA A 235 -7.26 -3.81 -11.79
CA ALA A 235 -5.84 -4.10 -11.92
C ALA A 235 -5.05 -2.89 -12.42
N LEU A 236 -5.53 -2.21 -13.46
CA LEU A 236 -4.89 -1.00 -14.01
C LEU A 236 -4.82 0.12 -12.96
N THR A 237 -5.87 0.32 -12.19
CA THR A 237 -5.85 1.31 -11.08
C THR A 237 -4.76 0.99 -10.06
N SER A 238 -4.61 -0.28 -9.68
CA SER A 238 -3.55 -0.69 -8.74
C SER A 238 -2.15 -0.49 -9.32
N VAL A 239 -1.96 -0.84 -10.58
CA VAL A 239 -0.67 -0.62 -11.28
C VAL A 239 -0.28 0.85 -11.21
N LEU A 240 -1.20 1.77 -11.54
CA LEU A 240 -0.94 3.21 -11.51
C LEU A 240 -0.53 3.72 -10.13
N VAL A 241 -1.26 3.29 -9.08
CA VAL A 241 -0.96 3.71 -7.70
C VAL A 241 0.40 3.20 -7.25
N LEU A 242 0.75 1.97 -7.60
CA LEU A 242 1.98 1.33 -7.12
C LEU A 242 3.21 1.64 -7.99
N MET A 243 3.03 2.19 -9.20
CA MET A 243 4.13 2.77 -9.99
C MET A 243 4.84 3.92 -9.28
N LEU A 244 4.19 4.52 -8.27
CA LEU A 244 4.78 5.60 -7.50
C LEU A 244 6.09 5.18 -6.82
N GLN A 245 6.18 3.95 -6.30
CA GLN A 245 7.38 3.46 -5.62
C GLN A 245 8.60 3.33 -6.54
N PRO A 246 8.55 2.59 -7.66
CA PRO A 246 9.66 2.56 -8.62
C PRO A 246 10.03 3.95 -9.16
N LEU A 247 9.06 4.84 -9.33
CA LEU A 247 9.31 6.20 -9.79
C LEU A 247 10.17 6.99 -8.79
N VAL A 248 9.81 6.96 -7.51
CA VAL A 248 10.59 7.60 -6.45
C VAL A 248 11.96 6.94 -6.33
N THR A 249 12.03 5.60 -6.29
CA THR A 249 13.29 4.85 -6.22
C THR A 249 14.22 5.19 -7.38
N SER A 250 13.70 5.23 -8.61
CA SER A 250 14.49 5.61 -9.80
C SER A 250 14.99 7.05 -9.73
N SER A 251 14.21 7.97 -9.15
CA SER A 251 14.66 9.34 -8.94
C SER A 251 15.79 9.41 -7.92
N LEU A 252 15.60 8.76 -6.76
CA LEU A 252 16.60 8.72 -5.67
C LEU A 252 17.92 8.07 -6.11
N ALA A 253 17.86 7.06 -6.98
CA ALA A 253 19.03 6.38 -7.52
C ALA A 253 19.89 7.25 -8.47
N ARG A 254 19.34 8.37 -8.97
CA ARG A 254 20.00 9.28 -9.91
C ARG A 254 20.40 10.62 -9.32
N LEU A 255 20.05 10.86 -8.06
CA LEU A 255 20.39 12.10 -7.35
C LEU A 255 21.67 11.91 -6.51
N ASP A 256 22.20 13.01 -5.97
CA ASP A 256 23.40 13.00 -5.16
C ASP A 256 23.27 12.03 -3.97
N ASN A 257 24.33 11.29 -3.65
CA ASN A 257 24.38 10.27 -2.60
C ASN A 257 23.29 9.17 -2.72
N PRO A 258 23.20 8.47 -3.88
CA PRO A 258 22.12 7.55 -4.17
C PRO A 258 22.00 6.42 -3.15
N THR A 259 23.10 5.84 -2.69
CA THR A 259 23.11 4.73 -1.72
C THR A 259 22.46 5.14 -0.42
N LEU A 260 22.83 6.30 0.15
CA LEU A 260 22.24 6.82 1.39
C LEU A 260 20.75 7.17 1.21
N ASN A 261 20.38 7.80 0.10
CA ASN A 261 18.97 8.11 -0.19
C ASN A 261 18.12 6.84 -0.31
N LEU A 262 18.62 5.82 -0.99
CA LEU A 262 17.93 4.54 -1.17
C LEU A 262 17.83 3.74 0.14
N ALA A 263 18.82 3.87 1.05
CA ALA A 263 18.78 3.27 2.38
C ALA A 263 17.81 4.01 3.32
N ALA A 264 17.79 5.33 3.29
CA ALA A 264 16.90 6.13 4.14
C ALA A 264 15.43 6.09 3.70
N TRP A 265 15.16 5.93 2.40
CA TRP A 265 13.80 5.92 1.86
C TRP A 265 12.87 4.87 2.47
N PRO A 266 13.26 3.59 2.65
CA PRO A 266 12.42 2.59 3.31
C PRO A 266 11.99 3.00 4.72
N LEU A 267 12.89 3.58 5.52
CA LEU A 267 12.59 4.05 6.87
C LEU A 267 11.56 5.17 6.87
N VAL A 268 11.77 6.17 6.00
CA VAL A 268 10.84 7.30 5.81
C VAL A 268 9.47 6.83 5.35
N PHE A 269 9.46 5.94 4.35
CA PHE A 269 8.23 5.42 3.77
C PHE A 269 7.42 4.58 4.76
N GLN A 270 8.07 3.68 5.50
CA GLN A 270 7.41 2.81 6.48
C GLN A 270 6.80 3.60 7.63
N VAL A 271 7.53 4.57 8.21
CA VAL A 271 6.99 5.46 9.25
C VAL A 271 5.80 6.26 8.71
N SER A 272 5.95 6.85 7.52
CA SER A 272 4.86 7.56 6.87
C SER A 272 3.64 6.67 6.64
N LEU A 273 3.85 5.41 6.20
CA LEU A 273 2.78 4.45 5.96
C LEU A 273 2.04 4.09 7.25
N MET A 274 2.76 3.86 8.36
CA MET A 274 2.17 3.58 9.67
C MET A 274 1.30 4.75 10.16
N ILE A 275 1.83 5.97 10.11
CA ILE A 275 1.09 7.16 10.57
C ILE A 275 -0.13 7.43 9.67
N ARG A 276 -0.09 7.05 8.40
CA ARG A 276 -1.20 7.18 7.44
C ARG A 276 -2.23 6.04 7.51
N ALA A 277 -1.93 4.95 8.23
CA ALA A 277 -2.82 3.78 8.36
C ALA A 277 -4.27 4.14 8.77
N PRO A 278 -4.53 5.09 9.69
CA PRO A 278 -5.88 5.56 10.00
C PRO A 278 -6.66 6.07 8.79
N GLY A 279 -5.96 6.73 7.86
CA GLY A 279 -6.55 7.27 6.63
C GLY A 279 -6.91 6.17 5.61
N PHE A 280 -6.13 5.09 5.53
CA PHE A 280 -6.40 4.00 4.60
C PHE A 280 -7.67 3.21 4.92
N ALA A 281 -8.08 3.19 6.19
CA ALA A 281 -9.34 2.58 6.62
C ALA A 281 -10.59 3.43 6.31
N LEU A 282 -10.40 4.72 6.03
CA LEU A 282 -11.51 5.68 5.97
C LEU A 282 -12.43 5.51 4.75
N PRO A 283 -11.97 5.19 3.53
CA PRO A 283 -12.85 5.01 2.38
C PRO A 283 -13.91 3.94 2.61
N GLU A 284 -13.56 2.84 3.25
CA GLU A 284 -14.48 1.73 3.55
C GLU A 284 -15.57 2.18 4.53
N VAL A 285 -15.20 2.94 5.56
CA VAL A 285 -16.13 3.54 6.53
C VAL A 285 -17.09 4.51 5.84
N VAL A 286 -16.56 5.37 4.97
CA VAL A 286 -17.35 6.36 4.24
C VAL A 286 -18.34 5.69 3.30
N ILE A 287 -17.88 4.67 2.54
CA ILE A 287 -18.76 3.91 1.63
C ILE A 287 -19.88 3.23 2.40
N ALA A 288 -19.56 2.61 3.54
CA ALA A 288 -20.55 1.88 4.34
C ALA A 288 -21.57 2.81 5.04
N LEU A 289 -21.16 4.01 5.46
CA LEU A 289 -21.95 4.88 6.34
C LEU A 289 -22.52 6.13 5.65
N THR A 290 -22.30 6.34 4.36
CA THR A 290 -22.78 7.53 3.62
C THR A 290 -24.32 7.57 3.42
N ASN A 291 -25.03 6.49 3.72
CA ASN A 291 -26.48 6.39 3.57
C ASN A 291 -27.21 7.25 4.60
N GLY A 292 -27.55 8.51 4.24
CA GLY A 292 -28.32 9.46 5.04
C GLY A 292 -27.66 10.83 5.21
N VAL A 293 -28.50 11.92 5.20
CA VAL A 293 -28.03 13.31 5.24
C VAL A 293 -27.31 13.64 6.57
N ASP A 294 -27.81 13.13 7.69
CA ASP A 294 -27.25 13.37 9.03
C ASP A 294 -25.87 12.70 9.22
N ASN A 295 -25.63 11.58 8.54
CA ASN A 295 -24.36 10.87 8.64
C ASN A 295 -23.22 11.61 7.95
N ARG A 296 -23.51 12.37 6.90
CA ARG A 296 -22.52 13.14 6.13
C ARG A 296 -21.73 14.12 7.01
N ARG A 297 -22.44 14.91 7.80
CA ARG A 297 -21.84 15.94 8.68
C ARG A 297 -20.99 15.31 9.78
N ASN A 298 -21.44 14.18 10.32
CA ASN A 298 -20.71 13.46 11.35
C ASN A 298 -19.47 12.74 10.79
N LEU A 299 -19.55 12.16 9.61
CA LEU A 299 -18.40 11.60 8.90
C LEU A 299 -17.35 12.67 8.56
N GLN A 300 -17.79 13.85 8.11
CA GLN A 300 -16.90 14.99 7.83
C GLN A 300 -16.17 15.44 9.10
N ARG A 301 -16.90 15.61 10.22
CA ARG A 301 -16.28 15.96 11.52
C ARG A 301 -15.30 14.89 11.97
N PHE A 302 -15.68 13.61 11.88
CA PHE A 302 -14.78 12.50 12.21
C PHE A 302 -13.51 12.53 11.37
N THR A 303 -13.65 12.74 10.06
CA THR A 303 -12.51 12.85 9.13
C THR A 303 -11.57 13.99 9.53
N TYR A 304 -12.09 15.17 9.84
CA TYR A 304 -11.25 16.31 10.27
C TYR A 304 -10.56 16.03 11.61
N THR A 305 -11.26 15.39 12.55
CA THR A 305 -10.66 14.99 13.83
C THR A 305 -9.51 14.02 13.58
N VAL A 306 -9.72 12.95 12.78
CA VAL A 306 -8.66 11.98 12.43
C VAL A 306 -7.51 12.67 11.69
N ALA A 307 -7.79 13.53 10.70
CA ALA A 307 -6.77 14.23 9.94
C ALA A 307 -5.90 15.13 10.86
N LEU A 308 -6.53 15.89 11.75
CA LEU A 308 -5.82 16.72 12.71
C LEU A 308 -5.00 15.87 13.69
N THR A 309 -5.61 14.83 14.25
CA THR A 309 -4.94 13.95 15.23
C THR A 309 -3.68 13.32 14.65
N ILE A 310 -3.75 12.72 13.44
CA ILE A 310 -2.56 12.09 12.85
C ILE A 310 -1.51 13.10 12.38
N THR A 311 -1.93 14.30 11.97
CA THR A 311 -0.98 15.38 11.67
C THR A 311 -0.25 15.85 12.94
N VAL A 312 -0.97 15.97 14.04
CA VAL A 312 -0.36 16.29 15.35
C VAL A 312 0.56 15.17 15.81
N ILE A 313 0.15 13.89 15.67
CA ILE A 313 1.02 12.74 15.98
C ILE A 313 2.30 12.80 15.15
N MET A 314 2.20 13.06 13.84
CA MET A 314 3.37 13.20 12.96
C MET A 314 4.24 14.38 13.41
N ALA A 315 3.63 15.53 13.73
CA ALA A 315 4.36 16.70 14.20
C ALA A 315 5.10 16.43 15.53
N VAL A 316 4.41 15.83 16.50
CA VAL A 316 5.04 15.43 17.77
C VAL A 316 6.18 14.43 17.51
N PHE A 317 5.94 13.42 16.67
CA PHE A 317 6.97 12.44 16.36
C PHE A 317 8.24 13.07 15.75
N VAL A 318 8.07 13.97 14.78
CA VAL A 318 9.20 14.53 14.01
C VAL A 318 9.87 15.71 14.73
N LEU A 319 9.08 16.58 15.40
CA LEU A 319 9.60 17.81 16.05
C LEU A 319 10.17 17.58 17.45
N THR A 320 9.96 16.39 18.03
CA THR A 320 10.53 16.01 19.32
C THR A 320 11.67 14.99 19.14
N PRO A 321 12.44 14.64 20.18
CA PRO A 321 13.46 13.60 20.12
C PRO A 321 12.95 12.19 19.76
N LEU A 322 11.61 11.98 19.68
CA LEU A 322 11.03 10.66 19.40
C LEU A 322 11.45 10.08 18.06
N SER A 323 11.56 10.90 17.01
CA SER A 323 12.00 10.43 15.69
C SER A 323 13.47 10.01 15.72
N GLU A 324 14.30 10.75 16.43
CA GLU A 324 15.72 10.42 16.61
C GLU A 324 15.87 9.13 17.42
N PHE A 325 15.21 9.05 18.58
CA PHE A 325 15.17 7.83 19.38
C PHE A 325 14.71 6.61 18.56
N TYR A 326 13.63 6.76 17.77
CA TYR A 326 13.15 5.69 16.93
C TYR A 326 14.18 5.26 15.87
N LEU A 327 14.77 6.22 15.15
CA LEU A 327 15.71 5.92 14.07
C LEU A 327 17.04 5.36 14.59
N THR A 328 17.53 5.85 15.73
CA THR A 328 18.85 5.44 16.27
C THR A 328 18.76 4.25 17.23
N GLN A 329 17.75 4.20 18.11
CA GLN A 329 17.67 3.16 19.15
C GLN A 329 16.77 1.98 18.74
N VAL A 330 15.62 2.27 18.10
CA VAL A 330 14.69 1.21 17.71
C VAL A 330 15.11 0.60 16.36
N GLN A 331 15.38 1.46 15.38
CA GLN A 331 15.80 1.03 14.03
C GLN A 331 17.31 0.71 13.97
N ASP A 332 18.12 1.25 14.86
CA ASP A 332 19.58 1.12 14.85
C ASP A 332 20.21 1.50 13.51
N ALA A 333 19.67 2.57 12.91
CA ALA A 333 20.10 3.04 11.60
C ALA A 333 21.44 3.79 11.70
N ALA A 334 22.31 3.61 10.70
CA ALA A 334 23.55 4.37 10.60
C ALA A 334 23.29 5.88 10.75
N PRO A 335 24.14 6.65 11.45
CA PRO A 335 23.87 8.04 11.79
C PRO A 335 23.54 8.93 10.57
N GLU A 336 24.22 8.70 9.44
CA GLU A 336 23.98 9.43 8.19
C GLU A 336 22.59 9.13 7.61
N VAL A 337 22.19 7.84 7.63
CA VAL A 337 20.88 7.39 7.17
C VAL A 337 19.77 7.93 8.09
N ALA A 338 19.98 7.89 9.41
CA ALA A 338 19.05 8.42 10.40
C ALA A 338 18.83 9.94 10.23
N GLY A 339 19.90 10.71 10.01
CA GLY A 339 19.84 12.15 9.77
C GLY A 339 19.04 12.50 8.51
N LEU A 340 19.30 11.78 7.41
CA LEU A 340 18.54 11.92 6.16
C LEU A 340 17.07 11.53 6.34
N ALA A 341 16.80 10.40 7.01
CA ALA A 341 15.44 9.93 7.26
C ALA A 341 14.64 10.93 8.10
N LYS A 342 15.23 11.51 9.17
CA LYS A 342 14.62 12.56 10.00
C LYS A 342 14.24 13.77 9.14
N THR A 343 15.14 14.22 8.27
CA THR A 343 14.87 15.32 7.34
C THR A 343 13.72 14.98 6.38
N GLY A 344 13.74 13.79 5.78
CA GLY A 344 12.66 13.32 4.90
C GLY A 344 11.30 13.28 5.61
N LEU A 345 11.24 12.80 6.86
CA LEU A 345 10.03 12.77 7.68
C LEU A 345 9.52 14.17 8.01
N LEU A 346 10.41 15.13 8.27
CA LEU A 346 10.03 16.53 8.51
C LEU A 346 9.31 17.12 7.30
N PHE A 347 9.84 16.89 6.10
CA PHE A 347 9.19 17.35 4.87
C PHE A 347 7.87 16.60 4.58
N LEU A 348 7.66 15.39 5.08
CA LEU A 348 6.42 14.64 4.94
C LEU A 348 5.35 14.98 6.01
N LEU A 349 5.60 15.94 6.90
CA LEU A 349 4.70 16.29 8.00
C LEU A 349 3.24 16.53 7.57
N PRO A 350 2.92 17.24 6.48
CA PRO A 350 1.52 17.47 6.08
C PRO A 350 0.86 16.26 5.39
N LEU A 351 1.65 15.30 4.92
CA LEU A 351 1.17 14.17 4.12
C LEU A 351 0.09 13.31 4.79
N PRO A 352 0.19 12.94 6.10
CA PRO A 352 -0.82 12.12 6.76
C PRO A 352 -2.20 12.77 6.77
N GLY A 353 -2.29 14.04 7.17
CA GLY A 353 -3.56 14.77 7.19
C GLY A 353 -4.21 14.86 5.81
N MET A 354 -3.43 15.23 4.80
CA MET A 354 -3.91 15.28 3.41
C MET A 354 -4.37 13.91 2.92
N THR A 355 -3.68 12.82 3.31
CA THR A 355 -4.10 11.44 2.98
C THR A 355 -5.50 11.13 3.50
N VAL A 356 -5.82 11.51 4.74
CA VAL A 356 -7.15 11.29 5.33
C VAL A 356 -8.23 12.06 4.58
N LEU A 357 -7.96 13.31 4.22
CA LEU A 357 -8.91 14.14 3.46
C LEU A 357 -9.16 13.55 2.06
N VAL A 358 -8.11 13.16 1.35
CA VAL A 358 -8.21 12.50 0.04
C VAL A 358 -8.97 11.18 0.15
N ALA A 359 -8.68 10.38 1.17
CA ALA A 359 -9.36 9.10 1.42
C ALA A 359 -10.87 9.27 1.64
N TRP A 360 -11.28 10.29 2.41
CA TRP A 360 -12.68 10.64 2.61
C TRP A 360 -13.38 11.08 1.30
N LEU A 361 -12.73 11.93 0.50
CA LEU A 361 -13.29 12.40 -0.78
C LEU A 361 -13.41 11.24 -1.77
N ARG A 362 -12.38 10.37 -1.87
CA ARG A 362 -12.43 9.16 -2.71
C ARG A 362 -13.56 8.23 -2.26
N GLY A 363 -13.68 7.95 -0.96
CA GLY A 363 -14.77 7.16 -0.40
C GLY A 363 -16.15 7.73 -0.72
N SER A 364 -16.32 9.06 -0.60
CA SER A 364 -17.56 9.75 -0.93
C SER A 364 -17.92 9.64 -2.41
N LEU A 365 -16.95 9.79 -3.31
CA LEU A 365 -17.16 9.64 -4.76
C LEU A 365 -17.48 8.19 -5.14
N ILE A 366 -16.81 7.21 -4.54
CA ILE A 366 -17.08 5.78 -4.77
C ILE A 366 -18.49 5.41 -4.30
N ALA A 367 -18.91 5.87 -3.11
CA ALA A 367 -20.26 5.63 -2.59
C ALA A 367 -21.37 6.12 -3.56
N HIS A 368 -21.11 7.20 -4.29
CA HIS A 368 -22.03 7.75 -5.29
C HIS A 368 -21.72 7.31 -6.74
N LYS A 369 -20.92 6.23 -6.92
CA LYS A 369 -20.57 5.62 -8.22
C LYS A 369 -19.75 6.51 -9.17
N PHE A 370 -19.07 7.53 -8.67
CA PHE A 370 -18.17 8.38 -9.46
C PHE A 370 -16.71 7.88 -9.45
N THR A 371 -16.50 6.58 -9.68
CA THR A 371 -15.17 5.92 -9.64
C THR A 371 -14.20 6.48 -10.68
N ARG A 372 -14.70 6.89 -11.86
CA ARG A 372 -13.89 7.53 -12.91
C ARG A 372 -13.17 8.79 -12.37
N THR A 373 -13.86 9.60 -11.58
CA THR A 373 -13.28 10.82 -10.99
C THR A 373 -12.16 10.49 -10.00
N VAL A 374 -12.30 9.40 -9.25
CA VAL A 374 -11.23 8.91 -8.36
C VAL A 374 -10.00 8.52 -9.16
N ASN A 375 -10.18 7.79 -10.26
CA ASN A 375 -9.08 7.40 -11.15
C ASN A 375 -8.39 8.63 -11.79
N GLU A 376 -9.17 9.62 -12.23
CA GLU A 376 -8.62 10.90 -12.73
C GLU A 376 -7.74 11.58 -11.68
N GLY A 377 -8.17 11.60 -10.39
CA GLY A 377 -7.36 12.11 -9.28
C GLY A 377 -6.05 11.34 -9.07
N MET A 378 -6.09 10.01 -9.19
CA MET A 378 -4.89 9.16 -9.09
C MET A 378 -3.91 9.40 -10.24
N PHE A 379 -4.40 9.59 -11.46
CA PHE A 379 -3.57 9.97 -12.61
C PHE A 379 -2.90 11.32 -12.40
N ILE A 380 -3.63 12.31 -11.89
CA ILE A 380 -3.08 13.62 -11.56
C ILE A 380 -1.97 13.48 -10.51
N ASN A 381 -2.21 12.71 -9.46
CA ASN A 381 -1.21 12.44 -8.41
C ASN A 381 0.08 11.86 -8.99
N LEU A 382 -0.02 10.80 -9.80
CA LEU A 382 1.13 10.16 -10.43
C LEU A 382 1.87 11.13 -11.37
N GLY A 383 1.14 11.86 -12.21
CA GLY A 383 1.71 12.82 -13.16
C GLY A 383 2.43 13.97 -12.45
N VAL A 384 1.83 14.52 -11.40
CA VAL A 384 2.44 15.59 -10.59
C VAL A 384 3.68 15.07 -9.86
N THR A 385 3.64 13.84 -9.31
CA THR A 385 4.82 13.25 -8.67
C THR A 385 5.96 13.11 -9.67
N ALA A 386 5.69 12.57 -10.87
CA ALA A 386 6.71 12.41 -11.91
C ALA A 386 7.31 13.76 -12.35
N ALA A 387 6.45 14.73 -12.63
CA ALA A 387 6.89 16.07 -13.04
C ALA A 387 7.69 16.78 -11.93
N SER A 388 7.24 16.67 -10.67
CA SER A 388 7.94 17.28 -9.54
C SER A 388 9.29 16.64 -9.27
N LEU A 389 9.40 15.30 -9.33
CA LEU A 389 10.66 14.60 -9.17
C LEU A 389 11.65 14.96 -10.28
N PHE A 390 11.17 15.05 -11.52
CA PHE A 390 12.00 15.48 -12.65
C PHE A 390 12.50 16.93 -12.48
N LEU A 391 11.59 17.85 -12.13
CA LEU A 391 11.92 19.27 -11.93
C LEU A 391 12.89 19.47 -10.76
N LEU A 392 12.58 18.88 -9.57
CA LEU A 392 13.41 19.04 -8.39
C LEU A 392 14.77 18.33 -8.57
N GLY A 393 14.81 17.22 -9.29
CA GLY A 393 16.04 16.54 -9.67
C GLY A 393 16.91 17.39 -10.61
N SER A 394 16.30 18.05 -11.61
CA SER A 394 17.04 18.96 -12.50
C SER A 394 17.59 20.20 -11.78
N LEU A 395 16.91 20.63 -10.72
CA LEU A 395 17.34 21.71 -9.82
C LEU A 395 18.37 21.24 -8.75
N ARG A 396 18.80 19.97 -8.79
CA ARG A 396 19.74 19.34 -7.85
C ARG A 396 19.33 19.45 -6.39
N TRP A 397 18.04 19.31 -6.11
CA TRP A 397 17.58 19.23 -4.73
C TRP A 397 18.05 17.94 -4.07
N PRO A 398 18.30 17.94 -2.73
CA PRO A 398 18.62 16.72 -1.99
C PRO A 398 17.54 15.65 -2.19
N GLY A 399 17.96 14.41 -2.47
CA GLY A 399 17.07 13.35 -2.95
C GLY A 399 15.81 13.11 -2.11
N LEU A 400 15.97 12.91 -0.78
CA LEU A 400 14.83 12.68 0.11
C LEU A 400 13.90 13.90 0.22
N ILE A 401 14.44 15.12 0.21
CA ILE A 401 13.65 16.35 0.24
C ILE A 401 12.84 16.47 -1.06
N ALA A 402 13.47 16.19 -2.20
CA ALA A 402 12.79 16.20 -3.50
C ALA A 402 11.64 15.17 -3.53
N ALA A 403 11.89 13.94 -3.05
CA ALA A 403 10.87 12.90 -2.98
C ALA A 403 9.70 13.29 -2.05
N ALA A 404 10.00 13.76 -0.84
CA ALA A 404 9.00 14.18 0.14
C ALA A 404 8.15 15.37 -0.37
N THR A 405 8.80 16.37 -0.98
CA THR A 405 8.13 17.54 -1.57
C THR A 405 7.25 17.14 -2.75
N ALA A 406 7.74 16.27 -3.63
CA ALA A 406 6.97 15.77 -4.77
C ALA A 406 5.70 15.03 -4.32
N LEU A 407 5.78 14.18 -3.30
CA LEU A 407 4.61 13.47 -2.74
C LEU A 407 3.60 14.42 -2.10
N ASN A 408 4.06 15.42 -1.35
CA ASN A 408 3.18 16.43 -0.76
C ASN A 408 2.46 17.26 -1.82
N LEU A 409 3.20 17.71 -2.83
CA LEU A 409 2.62 18.51 -3.92
C LEU A 409 1.58 17.69 -4.70
N ALA A 410 1.90 16.44 -4.99
CA ALA A 410 1.00 15.54 -5.70
C ALA A 410 -0.31 15.28 -4.96
N ILE A 411 -0.24 14.96 -3.66
CA ILE A 411 -1.46 14.73 -2.87
C ILE A 411 -2.24 16.03 -2.63
N PHE A 412 -1.55 17.16 -2.53
CA PHE A 412 -2.20 18.47 -2.41
C PHE A 412 -2.98 18.84 -3.66
N ILE A 413 -2.39 18.68 -4.85
CA ILE A 413 -3.07 18.94 -6.13
C ILE A 413 -4.23 17.96 -6.34
N GLU A 414 -4.04 16.68 -6.02
CA GLU A 414 -5.13 15.71 -6.03
C GLU A 414 -6.26 16.12 -5.08
N LEU A 415 -5.94 16.55 -3.86
CA LEU A 415 -6.92 17.04 -2.89
C LEU A 415 -7.75 18.20 -3.46
N LEU A 416 -7.10 19.20 -4.05
CA LEU A 416 -7.79 20.33 -4.69
C LEU A 416 -8.70 19.88 -5.83
N TYR A 417 -8.21 18.98 -6.69
CA TYR A 417 -9.01 18.41 -7.77
C TYR A 417 -10.24 17.66 -7.25
N LEU A 418 -10.07 16.78 -6.26
CA LEU A 418 -11.18 16.01 -5.68
C LEU A 418 -12.18 16.90 -4.95
N LEU A 419 -11.74 17.93 -4.24
CA LEU A 419 -12.61 18.95 -3.61
C LEU A 419 -13.49 19.65 -4.65
N TRP A 420 -12.87 20.12 -5.72
CA TRP A 420 -13.58 20.78 -6.83
C TRP A 420 -14.61 19.82 -7.46
N ARG A 421 -14.27 18.57 -7.73
CA ARG A 421 -15.18 17.58 -8.33
C ARG A 421 -16.32 17.17 -7.39
N VAL A 422 -16.05 17.04 -6.10
CA VAL A 422 -17.07 16.73 -5.09
C VAL A 422 -18.08 17.88 -4.95
N GLN A 423 -17.63 19.14 -4.99
CA GLN A 423 -18.53 20.27 -5.02
C GLN A 423 -19.47 20.26 -6.25
N GLN A 424 -18.92 19.96 -7.43
CA GLN A 424 -19.71 19.90 -8.67
C GLN A 424 -20.73 18.75 -8.67
N LYS A 425 -20.33 17.57 -8.19
CA LYS A 425 -21.14 16.33 -8.35
C LYS A 425 -22.04 16.03 -7.16
N LEU A 426 -21.65 16.42 -5.95
CA LEU A 426 -22.34 16.04 -4.71
C LEU A 426 -22.96 17.23 -3.96
N ALA A 427 -22.86 18.45 -4.50
CA ALA A 427 -23.32 19.68 -3.89
C ALA A 427 -22.87 19.87 -2.42
N PHE A 428 -21.65 19.42 -2.10
CA PHE A 428 -21.05 19.66 -0.80
C PHE A 428 -20.72 21.13 -0.65
N SER A 429 -21.27 21.78 0.38
CA SER A 429 -20.84 23.12 0.77
C SER A 429 -19.67 23.01 1.75
N PHE A 430 -18.51 23.48 1.34
CA PHE A 430 -17.36 23.68 2.23
C PHE A 430 -17.34 25.13 2.67
N PRO A 431 -17.60 25.47 3.95
CA PRO A 431 -17.69 26.86 4.41
C PRO A 431 -16.46 27.70 4.07
N TRP A 432 -15.28 27.09 4.01
CA TRP A 432 -13.99 27.73 3.73
C TRP A 432 -13.64 27.85 2.23
N LEU A 433 -14.40 27.22 1.31
CA LEU A 433 -14.25 27.36 -0.13
C LEU A 433 -15.23 28.36 -0.78
N ASN A 434 -16.17 28.90 -0.02
CA ASN A 434 -17.12 29.89 -0.51
C ASN A 434 -16.48 31.24 -0.88
N PHE A 435 -15.20 31.47 -0.57
CA PHE A 435 -14.45 32.64 -1.02
C PHE A 435 -14.24 32.71 -2.55
N VAL A 436 -14.44 31.61 -3.28
CA VAL A 436 -14.25 31.55 -4.74
C VAL A 436 -15.58 31.81 -5.51
N LYS A 437 -16.72 31.79 -4.86
CA LYS A 437 -18.06 32.01 -5.47
C LYS A 437 -18.60 33.44 -5.43
N ALA A 438 -17.75 34.44 -5.31
CA ALA A 438 -18.17 35.85 -5.44
C ALA A 438 -17.96 36.34 -6.89
N ARG A 439 -18.78 35.86 -7.83
CA ARG A 439 -19.19 36.65 -9.02
C ARG A 439 -20.62 36.25 -9.39
N PRO A 440 -21.61 37.14 -9.20
CA PRO A 440 -22.89 37.00 -9.84
C PRO A 440 -22.69 37.24 -11.33
N THR A 441 -23.11 36.29 -12.16
CA THR A 441 -23.39 36.57 -13.57
C THR A 441 -24.60 37.50 -13.63
N MET A 442 -24.36 38.75 -14.02
CA MET A 442 -25.38 39.58 -14.66
C MET A 442 -25.65 39.05 -16.05
#